data_dabc5ab47f4f7b1e65aec0ee5a4669c4
#
_entry.id   dabc5ab47f4f7b1e65aec0ee5a4669c4
#
_cell.length_a   1.000
_cell.length_b   1.000
_cell.length_c   1.000
_cell.angle_alpha   90.00
_cell.angle_beta   90.00
_cell.angle_gamma   90.00
#
_symmetry.space_group_name_H-M   'P 1'
#
loop_
_entity.id
_entity.type
_entity.pdbx_description
1 polymer ?
#
loop_
_entity_poly.entity_id
_entity_poly.type
_entity_poly.pdbx_seq_one_letter_code
_entity_poly.pdbx_strand_id
1 'polypeptide(L)'
;MVKSGYQPENDIVFCLHGAEEWGSSYTQYDWTVGAWEMINHVHPEWVGKTLAFLNFELPAYEFGSYTSTYSAPEMFSMLDYFANEYAYSPDPEGCFSDGVLTEGYQTYTYSDDFSYYAAGVPSTVNGFLLQKDMETVFPFYEEIYHSQYDTPDTYNENVMKFNLQYYGALAMYIDQTPALYLDFTSQYDR
;
A
#
# COMPACT_ATOMS: atom_id res chain seq x y z
N MET A 1 -2.14 17.65 3.49
CA MET A 1 -1.03 17.95 4.41
C MET A 1 -0.50 19.36 4.22
N VAL A 2 0.25 19.72 3.17
CA VAL A 2 0.90 21.05 3.04
C VAL A 2 -0.08 22.24 3.18
N LYS A 3 -1.23 22.19 2.50
CA LYS A 3 -2.24 23.28 2.58
C LYS A 3 -2.91 23.41 3.95
N SER A 4 -2.89 22.36 4.78
CA SER A 4 -3.43 22.41 6.14
C SER A 4 -2.45 22.97 7.17
N GLY A 5 -1.21 23.23 6.75
CA GLY A 5 -0.14 23.66 7.65
C GLY A 5 0.48 22.52 8.46
N TYR A 6 0.21 21.27 8.09
CA TYR A 6 0.82 20.11 8.74
C TYR A 6 2.35 20.15 8.59
N GLN A 7 3.04 19.98 9.70
CA GLN A 7 4.50 19.90 9.75
C GLN A 7 4.84 18.50 10.28
N PRO A 8 5.41 17.64 9.45
CA PRO A 8 5.78 16.30 9.87
C PRO A 8 7.00 16.34 10.81
N GLU A 9 7.03 15.36 11.72
CA GLU A 9 8.17 15.11 12.61
C GLU A 9 9.30 14.38 11.86
N ASN A 10 8.92 13.59 10.85
CA ASN A 10 9.83 12.83 10.00
C ASN A 10 9.72 13.28 8.55
N ASP A 11 10.71 12.96 7.74
CA ASP A 11 10.64 13.21 6.30
C ASP A 11 9.58 12.31 5.65
N ILE A 12 8.70 12.89 4.85
CA ILE A 12 7.74 12.16 4.02
C ILE A 12 8.22 12.22 2.58
N VAL A 13 8.62 11.09 2.04
CA VAL A 13 9.16 10.94 0.70
C VAL A 13 8.11 10.33 -0.21
N PHE A 14 7.86 10.96 -1.35
CA PHE A 14 6.99 10.43 -2.41
C PHE A 14 7.86 9.84 -3.50
N CYS A 15 7.75 8.52 -3.70
CA CYS A 15 8.48 7.79 -4.73
C CYS A 15 7.50 7.39 -5.84
N LEU A 16 7.88 7.67 -7.08
CA LEU A 16 7.23 7.17 -8.27
C LEU A 16 8.18 6.19 -8.93
N HIS A 17 8.01 4.92 -8.63
CA HIS A 17 8.86 3.88 -9.19
C HIS A 17 8.51 3.63 -10.65
N GLY A 18 9.53 3.32 -11.44
CA GLY A 18 9.36 2.80 -12.79
C GLY A 18 9.66 1.33 -12.84
N ALA A 19 9.30 0.68 -13.95
CA ALA A 19 9.65 -0.71 -14.22
C ALA A 19 9.18 -1.71 -13.13
N GLU A 20 7.99 -1.49 -12.60
CA GLU A 20 7.35 -2.40 -11.64
C GLU A 20 7.14 -3.78 -12.29
N GLU A 21 6.72 -3.82 -13.54
CA GLU A 21 6.47 -5.02 -14.36
C GLU A 21 7.75 -5.74 -14.82
N TRP A 22 8.93 -5.32 -14.36
CA TRP A 22 10.21 -5.87 -14.80
C TRP A 22 11.00 -6.44 -13.64
N GLY A 23 11.57 -7.62 -13.89
CA GLY A 23 12.46 -8.27 -12.94
C GLY A 23 13.90 -7.83 -13.07
N SER A 24 14.68 -8.06 -12.04
CA SER A 24 16.11 -7.82 -12.04
C SER A 24 16.88 -9.07 -12.43
N SER A 25 17.72 -8.98 -13.46
CA SER A 25 18.62 -10.05 -13.86
C SER A 25 19.54 -10.42 -12.68
N TYR A 26 19.74 -11.72 -12.48
CA TYR A 26 20.59 -12.26 -11.40
C TYR A 26 19.99 -12.17 -9.98
N THR A 27 18.70 -11.85 -9.86
CA THR A 27 17.99 -11.88 -8.58
C THR A 27 16.81 -12.85 -8.64
N GLN A 28 16.16 -13.08 -7.50
CA GLN A 28 14.92 -13.84 -7.41
C GLN A 28 13.68 -12.97 -7.68
N TYR A 29 13.91 -11.70 -8.00
CA TYR A 29 12.84 -10.74 -8.23
C TYR A 29 12.45 -10.75 -9.70
N ASP A 30 11.26 -11.26 -9.99
CA ASP A 30 10.69 -11.27 -11.34
C ASP A 30 9.95 -9.96 -11.67
N TRP A 31 9.67 -9.14 -10.64
CA TRP A 31 8.99 -7.85 -10.72
C TRP A 31 9.73 -6.78 -9.90
N THR A 32 9.21 -5.55 -9.92
CA THR A 32 9.57 -4.45 -9.01
C THR A 32 11.03 -4.00 -9.07
N VAL A 33 11.64 -4.09 -10.25
CA VAL A 33 13.06 -3.73 -10.38
C VAL A 33 13.33 -2.26 -9.98
N GLY A 34 12.38 -1.36 -10.22
CA GLY A 34 12.55 0.05 -9.84
C GLY A 34 12.61 0.26 -8.33
N ALA A 35 11.72 -0.39 -7.58
CA ALA A 35 11.72 -0.35 -6.12
C ALA A 35 12.95 -1.06 -5.56
N TRP A 36 13.33 -2.19 -6.16
CA TRP A 36 14.51 -2.94 -5.76
C TRP A 36 15.79 -2.11 -5.93
N GLU A 37 15.96 -1.46 -7.07
CA GLU A 37 17.10 -0.56 -7.34
C GLU A 37 17.10 0.62 -6.37
N MET A 38 15.93 1.19 -6.11
CA MET A 38 15.80 2.34 -5.21
C MET A 38 16.33 2.02 -3.82
N ILE A 39 15.87 0.93 -3.19
CA ILE A 39 16.24 0.62 -1.80
C ILE A 39 17.61 -0.04 -1.66
N ASN A 40 18.11 -0.74 -2.69
CA ASN A 40 19.36 -1.46 -2.58
C ASN A 40 20.57 -0.66 -3.13
N HIS A 41 20.36 0.23 -4.10
CA HIS A 41 21.47 0.90 -4.78
C HIS A 41 21.38 2.43 -4.76
N VAL A 42 20.19 3.00 -4.93
CA VAL A 42 20.06 4.46 -4.99
C VAL A 42 20.04 5.06 -3.60
N HIS A 43 19.27 4.48 -2.70
CA HIS A 43 19.10 4.94 -1.31
C HIS A 43 19.23 3.81 -0.29
N PRO A 44 20.35 3.05 -0.30
CA PRO A 44 20.55 1.98 0.68
C PRO A 44 20.61 2.48 2.13
N GLU A 45 20.88 3.75 2.34
CA GLU A 45 20.87 4.38 3.65
C GLU A 45 19.47 4.54 4.26
N TRP A 46 18.41 4.29 3.52
CA TRP A 46 17.04 4.29 4.04
C TRP A 46 16.75 3.04 4.86
N VAL A 47 17.43 1.94 4.60
CA VAL A 47 17.33 0.73 5.42
C VAL A 47 17.68 1.03 6.88
N GLY A 48 16.80 0.66 7.80
CA GLY A 48 16.95 0.93 9.23
C GLY A 48 16.65 2.38 9.66
N LYS A 49 16.23 3.25 8.74
CA LYS A 49 15.80 4.61 9.03
C LYS A 49 14.36 4.89 8.63
N THR A 50 13.85 4.18 7.64
CA THR A 50 12.47 4.33 7.18
C THR A 50 11.53 3.66 8.17
N LEU A 51 10.57 4.42 8.69
CA LEU A 51 9.56 3.94 9.63
C LEU A 51 8.57 3.00 8.96
N ALA A 52 8.13 3.35 7.76
CA ALA A 52 7.22 2.53 6.97
C ALA A 52 7.28 2.91 5.49
N PHE A 53 7.02 1.95 4.63
CA PHE A 53 6.75 2.14 3.21
C PHE A 53 5.26 1.85 2.95
N LEU A 54 4.56 2.85 2.44
CA LEU A 54 3.15 2.75 2.08
C LEU A 54 3.04 2.66 0.57
N ASN A 55 2.80 1.47 0.07
CA ASN A 55 2.65 1.23 -1.36
C ASN A 55 1.21 1.44 -1.82
N PHE A 56 1.05 1.99 -3.00
CA PHE A 56 -0.25 2.25 -3.62
C PHE A 56 -0.31 1.61 -5.00
N GLU A 57 -1.19 0.62 -5.12
CA GLU A 57 -1.52 -0.04 -6.36
C GLU A 57 -2.94 0.34 -6.77
N LEU A 58 -3.12 0.68 -8.04
CA LEU A 58 -4.43 0.96 -8.65
C LEU A 58 -5.40 1.72 -7.72
N PRO A 59 -5.01 2.85 -7.13
CA PRO A 59 -5.76 3.46 -6.03
C PRO A 59 -7.07 4.14 -6.47
N ALA A 60 -7.42 4.04 -7.73
CA ALA A 60 -8.60 4.68 -8.31
C ALA A 60 -9.59 3.72 -8.96
N TYR A 61 -9.41 2.42 -8.77
CA TYR A 61 -10.37 1.43 -9.24
C TYR A 61 -11.43 1.11 -8.18
N GLU A 62 -12.66 0.90 -8.63
CA GLU A 62 -13.76 0.47 -7.79
C GLU A 62 -13.87 -1.06 -7.79
N PHE A 63 -13.65 -1.68 -6.60
CA PHE A 63 -13.69 -3.11 -6.45
C PHE A 63 -14.48 -3.53 -5.21
N GLY A 64 -15.74 -3.86 -5.39
CA GLY A 64 -16.53 -4.45 -4.32
C GLY A 64 -16.89 -3.47 -3.18
N SER A 65 -17.34 -4.03 -2.06
CA SER A 65 -17.91 -3.27 -0.94
C SER A 65 -16.90 -2.94 0.16
N TYR A 66 -15.68 -3.44 0.08
CA TYR A 66 -14.59 -3.15 1.01
C TYR A 66 -13.27 -3.05 0.29
N THR A 67 -12.30 -2.42 0.93
CA THR A 67 -10.89 -2.45 0.53
C THR A 67 -10.05 -3.07 1.64
N SER A 68 -8.85 -3.49 1.33
CA SER A 68 -7.91 -4.00 2.34
C SER A 68 -6.62 -3.20 2.34
N THR A 69 -5.94 -3.30 3.47
CA THR A 69 -4.52 -3.01 3.57
C THR A 69 -3.80 -4.31 3.91
N TYR A 70 -2.93 -4.76 3.02
CA TYR A 70 -2.02 -5.87 3.29
C TYR A 70 -0.85 -5.35 4.11
N SER A 71 -0.48 -6.10 5.11
CA SER A 71 0.48 -5.66 6.11
C SER A 71 1.61 -6.65 6.28
N ALA A 72 2.83 -6.15 6.30
CA ALA A 72 3.95 -6.87 6.87
C ALA A 72 3.59 -7.32 8.30
N PRO A 73 4.03 -8.52 8.73
CA PRO A 73 3.61 -9.11 10.00
C PRO A 73 3.78 -8.17 11.20
N GLU A 74 4.88 -7.45 11.25
CA GLU A 74 5.18 -6.52 12.34
C GLU A 74 4.25 -5.30 12.39
N MET A 75 3.60 -4.95 11.29
CA MET A 75 2.70 -3.80 11.19
C MET A 75 1.23 -4.19 11.45
N PHE A 76 0.90 -5.48 11.41
CA PHE A 76 -0.49 -5.93 11.39
C PHE A 76 -1.32 -5.35 12.54
N SER A 77 -0.88 -5.51 13.77
CA SER A 77 -1.63 -5.04 14.95
C SER A 77 -1.82 -3.53 14.96
N MET A 78 -0.82 -2.78 14.50
CA MET A 78 -0.91 -1.33 14.40
C MET A 78 -1.93 -0.90 13.34
N LEU A 79 -1.92 -1.54 12.18
CA LEU A 79 -2.84 -1.23 11.10
C LEU A 79 -4.27 -1.68 11.40
N ASP A 80 -4.43 -2.83 12.04
CA ASP A 80 -5.74 -3.30 12.50
C ASP A 80 -6.34 -2.33 13.53
N TYR A 81 -5.56 -1.89 14.49
CA TYR A 81 -5.97 -0.85 15.43
C TYR A 81 -6.32 0.46 14.71
N PHE A 82 -5.48 0.90 13.78
CA PHE A 82 -5.75 2.11 12.99
C PHE A 82 -7.07 1.98 12.22
N ALA A 83 -7.30 0.86 11.57
CA ALA A 83 -8.51 0.64 10.77
C ALA A 83 -9.80 0.60 11.62
N ASN A 84 -9.76 0.00 12.80
CA ASN A 84 -10.95 -0.28 13.60
C ASN A 84 -11.23 0.74 14.70
N GLU A 85 -10.19 1.25 15.36
CA GLU A 85 -10.34 2.07 16.57
C GLU A 85 -10.00 3.54 16.35
N TYR A 86 -9.05 3.79 15.49
CA TYR A 86 -8.55 5.13 15.26
C TYR A 86 -9.08 5.72 13.96
N ALA A 87 -9.46 4.85 13.05
CA ALA A 87 -9.75 5.29 11.72
C ALA A 87 -11.01 6.12 11.63
N TYR A 88 -10.79 7.27 11.26
CA TYR A 88 -11.56 7.98 10.33
C TYR A 88 -11.69 7.13 9.06
N SER A 89 -12.85 6.56 8.83
CA SER A 89 -13.18 5.97 7.53
C SER A 89 -13.80 7.05 6.66
N PRO A 90 -13.01 7.71 5.80
CA PRO A 90 -13.56 8.74 4.93
C PRO A 90 -14.16 8.06 3.71
N ASP A 91 -15.36 7.61 3.83
CA ASP A 91 -16.12 7.14 2.68
C ASP A 91 -17.37 7.99 2.47
N PRO A 92 -17.20 9.30 2.17
CA PRO A 92 -18.31 10.23 2.06
C PRO A 92 -19.29 9.86 0.94
N GLU A 93 -18.84 9.09 -0.03
CA GLU A 93 -19.62 8.69 -1.20
C GLU A 93 -20.04 7.22 -1.17
N GLY A 94 -19.76 6.50 -0.08
CA GLY A 94 -20.12 5.09 0.07
C GLY A 94 -19.37 4.14 -0.87
N CYS A 95 -18.11 4.46 -1.20
CA CYS A 95 -17.28 3.62 -2.08
C CYS A 95 -17.06 2.22 -1.50
N PHE A 96 -16.85 2.16 -0.19
CA PHE A 96 -16.56 0.91 0.51
C PHE A 96 -17.47 0.78 1.73
N SER A 97 -18.70 0.30 1.51
CA SER A 97 -19.72 0.19 2.55
C SER A 97 -19.32 -0.71 3.73
N ASP A 98 -18.45 -1.69 3.49
CA ASP A 98 -17.94 -2.61 4.51
C ASP A 98 -16.59 -2.17 5.09
N GLY A 99 -16.08 -1.01 4.68
CA GLY A 99 -14.91 -0.36 5.26
C GLY A 99 -13.56 -0.88 4.78
N VAL A 100 -12.57 -0.75 5.64
CA VAL A 100 -11.18 -1.20 5.38
C VAL A 100 -10.86 -2.38 6.27
N LEU A 101 -10.36 -3.45 5.67
CA LEU A 101 -9.88 -4.62 6.37
C LEU A 101 -8.35 -4.62 6.41
N THR A 102 -7.78 -5.07 7.52
CA THR A 102 -6.35 -5.37 7.59
C THR A 102 -6.15 -6.85 7.35
N GLU A 103 -5.37 -7.17 6.34
CA GLU A 103 -5.08 -8.55 5.97
C GLU A 103 -3.62 -8.89 6.20
N GLY A 104 -3.38 -10.14 6.59
CA GLY A 104 -2.03 -10.65 6.78
C GLY A 104 -1.24 -10.66 5.47
N TYR A 105 0.01 -10.30 5.56
CA TYR A 105 0.91 -10.24 4.42
C TYR A 105 1.21 -11.65 3.89
N GLN A 106 0.81 -11.89 2.68
CA GLN A 106 1.39 -12.98 1.91
C GLN A 106 2.51 -12.37 1.09
N THR A 107 3.69 -12.95 1.17
CA THR A 107 4.88 -12.48 0.44
C THR A 107 4.66 -12.59 -1.07
N TYR A 108 4.01 -11.60 -1.62
CA TYR A 108 3.89 -11.46 -3.06
C TYR A 108 5.09 -10.68 -3.58
N THR A 109 5.75 -11.20 -4.58
CA THR A 109 6.95 -10.61 -5.19
C THR A 109 6.63 -9.65 -6.33
N TYR A 110 5.36 -9.34 -6.56
CA TYR A 110 4.89 -8.60 -7.72
C TYR A 110 4.30 -7.23 -7.41
N SER A 111 4.69 -6.64 -6.29
CA SER A 111 4.42 -5.23 -6.01
C SER A 111 5.60 -4.59 -5.26
N ASP A 112 5.75 -3.30 -5.39
CA ASP A 112 6.91 -2.52 -4.94
C ASP A 112 7.21 -2.64 -3.44
N ASP A 113 6.18 -2.87 -2.61
CA ASP A 113 6.32 -3.06 -1.16
C ASP A 113 7.21 -4.25 -0.81
N PHE A 114 7.20 -5.30 -1.64
CA PHE A 114 8.03 -6.47 -1.40
C PHE A 114 9.54 -6.13 -1.41
N SER A 115 9.99 -5.28 -2.31
CA SER A 115 11.41 -4.89 -2.38
C SER A 115 11.86 -4.17 -1.12
N TYR A 116 11.03 -3.29 -0.58
CA TYR A 116 11.31 -2.59 0.68
C TYR A 116 11.22 -3.53 1.88
N TYR A 117 10.19 -4.37 1.93
CA TYR A 117 10.04 -5.38 2.98
C TYR A 117 11.24 -6.34 3.04
N ALA A 118 11.68 -6.85 1.88
CA ALA A 118 12.84 -7.72 1.79
C ALA A 118 14.14 -7.05 2.24
N ALA A 119 14.23 -5.72 2.11
CA ALA A 119 15.35 -4.93 2.61
C ALA A 119 15.22 -4.61 4.12
N GLY A 120 14.14 -5.02 4.78
CA GLY A 120 13.92 -4.80 6.22
C GLY A 120 13.18 -3.51 6.55
N VAL A 121 12.45 -2.92 5.59
CA VAL A 121 11.58 -1.77 5.83
C VAL A 121 10.15 -2.27 6.04
N PRO A 122 9.51 -1.94 7.17
CA PRO A 122 8.11 -2.28 7.40
C PRO A 122 7.24 -1.73 6.27
N SER A 123 6.48 -2.59 5.61
CA SER A 123 5.78 -2.24 4.38
C SER A 123 4.33 -2.65 4.39
N THR A 124 3.52 -1.90 3.65
CA THR A 124 2.11 -2.18 3.43
C THR A 124 1.72 -1.82 2.00
N VAL A 125 0.72 -2.50 1.48
CA VAL A 125 0.11 -2.18 0.18
C VAL A 125 -1.42 -2.14 0.31
N ASN A 126 -2.05 -1.22 -0.39
CA ASN A 126 -3.50 -1.20 -0.47
C ASN A 126 -4.02 -2.40 -1.28
N GLY A 127 -5.16 -2.93 -0.86
CA GLY A 127 -5.82 -4.02 -1.57
C GLY A 127 -6.43 -3.51 -2.88
N PHE A 128 -5.79 -3.84 -3.97
CA PHE A 128 -6.24 -3.49 -5.31
C PHE A 128 -6.90 -4.67 -6.04
N LEU A 129 -6.79 -5.87 -5.47
CA LEU A 129 -7.31 -7.11 -6.06
C LEU A 129 -8.49 -7.71 -5.29
N LEU A 130 -9.04 -7.00 -4.34
CA LEU A 130 -10.06 -7.54 -3.46
C LEU A 130 -11.45 -7.46 -4.01
N GLN A 131 -12.09 -8.59 -3.95
CA GLN A 131 -13.29 -8.82 -4.67
C GLN A 131 -14.24 -9.68 -3.89
N LYS A 132 -15.35 -9.11 -3.49
CA LYS A 132 -16.52 -9.88 -3.12
C LYS A 132 -17.28 -10.40 -4.35
N ASP A 133 -17.09 -9.79 -5.48
CA ASP A 133 -17.85 -10.08 -6.69
C ASP A 133 -16.95 -10.29 -7.90
N MET A 134 -16.61 -11.57 -8.12
CA MET A 134 -15.82 -11.98 -9.27
C MET A 134 -16.50 -11.69 -10.62
N GLU A 135 -17.83 -11.62 -10.66
CA GLU A 135 -18.54 -11.29 -11.90
C GLU A 135 -18.26 -9.85 -12.33
N THR A 136 -18.10 -8.94 -11.39
CA THR A 136 -17.76 -7.55 -11.67
C THR A 136 -16.29 -7.36 -12.06
N VAL A 137 -15.42 -8.16 -11.50
CA VAL A 137 -13.98 -7.96 -11.63
C VAL A 137 -13.37 -8.76 -12.76
N PHE A 138 -13.95 -9.92 -13.06
CA PHE A 138 -13.45 -10.78 -14.13
C PHE A 138 -13.35 -10.06 -15.49
N PRO A 139 -14.36 -9.27 -15.93
CA PRO A 139 -14.24 -8.47 -17.13
C PRO A 139 -13.09 -7.46 -17.10
N PHE A 140 -12.81 -6.87 -15.93
CA PHE A 140 -11.68 -5.96 -15.78
C PHE A 140 -10.36 -6.65 -16.05
N TYR A 141 -10.11 -7.83 -15.45
CA TYR A 141 -8.88 -8.57 -15.68
C TYR A 141 -8.70 -9.07 -17.09
N GLU A 142 -9.78 -9.52 -17.72
CA GLU A 142 -9.67 -10.08 -19.06
C GLU A 142 -9.60 -9.01 -20.16
N GLU A 143 -10.24 -7.87 -19.95
CA GLU A 143 -10.45 -6.91 -21.03
C GLU A 143 -9.62 -5.62 -20.83
N ILE A 144 -9.38 -5.20 -19.59
CA ILE A 144 -8.83 -3.88 -19.29
C ILE A 144 -7.42 -3.95 -18.73
N TYR A 145 -7.23 -4.72 -17.65
CA TYR A 145 -5.97 -4.78 -16.93
C TYR A 145 -4.81 -5.20 -17.83
N HIS A 146 -3.68 -4.48 -17.73
CA HIS A 146 -2.50 -4.65 -18.58
C HIS A 146 -2.79 -4.55 -20.09
N SER A 147 -3.76 -3.77 -20.49
CA SER A 147 -4.14 -3.61 -21.89
C SER A 147 -4.25 -2.15 -22.32
N GLN A 148 -4.36 -1.94 -23.63
CA GLN A 148 -4.63 -0.62 -24.21
C GLN A 148 -6.01 -0.06 -23.85
N TYR A 149 -6.88 -0.85 -23.28
CA TYR A 149 -8.22 -0.44 -22.85
C TYR A 149 -8.25 0.12 -21.42
N ASP A 150 -7.13 0.08 -20.72
CA ASP A 150 -6.94 0.81 -19.48
C ASP A 150 -6.75 2.29 -19.78
N THR A 151 -7.86 3.00 -19.80
CA THR A 151 -7.97 4.40 -20.20
C THR A 151 -8.46 5.24 -19.00
N PRO A 152 -8.43 6.58 -19.08
CA PRO A 152 -8.99 7.43 -18.03
C PRO A 152 -10.45 7.15 -17.65
N ASP A 153 -11.20 6.45 -18.50
CA ASP A 153 -12.61 6.09 -18.22
C ASP A 153 -12.72 5.03 -17.11
N THR A 154 -11.64 4.33 -16.79
CA THR A 154 -11.57 3.37 -15.67
C THR A 154 -11.30 4.05 -14.32
N TYR A 155 -10.99 5.35 -14.33
CA TYR A 155 -10.70 6.13 -13.13
C TYR A 155 -11.95 6.45 -12.34
N ASN A 156 -11.96 6.08 -11.05
CA ASN A 156 -12.99 6.46 -10.10
C ASN A 156 -12.45 7.51 -9.11
N GLU A 157 -12.95 8.74 -9.24
CA GLU A 157 -12.51 9.86 -8.41
C GLU A 157 -12.81 9.65 -6.92
N ASN A 158 -13.92 9.00 -6.58
CA ASN A 158 -14.32 8.81 -5.19
C ASN A 158 -13.43 7.77 -4.52
N VAL A 159 -13.09 6.69 -5.23
CA VAL A 159 -12.13 5.69 -4.75
C VAL A 159 -10.74 6.32 -4.56
N MET A 160 -10.28 7.13 -5.49
CA MET A 160 -9.03 7.88 -5.33
C MET A 160 -9.05 8.80 -4.12
N LYS A 161 -10.13 9.55 -3.92
CA LYS A 161 -10.29 10.41 -2.74
C LYS A 161 -10.27 9.64 -1.44
N PHE A 162 -10.96 8.48 -1.41
CA PHE A 162 -10.94 7.60 -0.25
C PHE A 162 -9.50 7.17 0.08
N ASN A 163 -8.78 6.61 -0.88
CA ASN A 163 -7.41 6.15 -0.67
C ASN A 163 -6.49 7.29 -0.24
N LEU A 164 -6.56 8.45 -0.88
CA LEU A 164 -5.77 9.63 -0.50
C LEU A 164 -6.04 10.08 0.95
N GLN A 165 -7.28 10.02 1.40
CA GLN A 165 -7.65 10.43 2.76
C GLN A 165 -7.24 9.39 3.78
N TYR A 166 -7.54 8.12 3.53
CA TYR A 166 -7.24 7.03 4.44
C TYR A 166 -5.71 6.86 4.64
N TYR A 167 -4.98 6.71 3.56
CA TYR A 167 -3.52 6.54 3.64
C TYR A 167 -2.79 7.82 4.00
N GLY A 168 -3.35 8.98 3.67
CA GLY A 168 -2.88 10.25 4.17
C GLY A 168 -3.00 10.36 5.69
N ALA A 169 -4.12 9.92 6.26
CA ALA A 169 -4.31 9.84 7.70
C ALA A 169 -3.37 8.80 8.34
N LEU A 170 -3.20 7.64 7.71
CA LEU A 170 -2.27 6.61 8.17
C LEU A 170 -0.81 7.14 8.20
N ALA A 171 -0.39 7.84 7.16
CA ALA A 171 0.94 8.45 7.13
C ALA A 171 1.14 9.46 8.26
N MET A 172 0.12 10.29 8.52
CA MET A 172 0.16 11.23 9.65
C MET A 172 0.16 10.51 11.01
N TYR A 173 -0.59 9.42 11.14
CA TYR A 173 -0.61 8.60 12.34
C TYR A 173 0.77 7.99 12.62
N ILE A 174 1.41 7.41 11.60
CA ILE A 174 2.76 6.86 11.71
C ILE A 174 3.77 7.96 12.10
N ASP A 175 3.68 9.12 11.45
CA ASP A 175 4.58 10.24 11.71
C ASP A 175 4.46 10.79 13.14
N GLN A 176 3.25 10.87 13.69
CA GLN A 176 2.97 11.44 15.00
C GLN A 176 3.06 10.42 16.15
N THR A 177 3.24 9.15 15.86
CA THR A 177 3.32 8.11 16.89
C THR A 177 4.76 7.97 17.39
N PRO A 178 5.08 8.36 18.65
CA PRO A 178 6.46 8.41 19.15
C PRO A 178 7.16 7.05 19.17
N ALA A 179 6.38 5.98 19.27
CA ALA A 179 6.86 4.62 19.16
C ALA A 179 5.82 3.79 18.42
N LEU A 180 6.15 3.37 17.21
CA LEU A 180 5.29 2.45 16.47
C LEU A 180 5.25 1.13 17.23
N TYR A 181 4.02 0.66 17.48
CA TYR A 181 3.80 -0.65 18.12
C TYR A 181 3.99 -1.77 17.09
N LEU A 182 5.22 -1.90 16.60
CA LEU A 182 5.57 -2.96 15.66
C LEU A 182 5.84 -4.24 16.44
N ASP A 183 5.18 -5.31 16.05
CA ASP A 183 5.35 -6.63 16.67
C ASP A 183 6.25 -7.53 15.84
N PHE A 184 7.54 -7.50 16.13
CA PHE A 184 8.52 -8.35 15.47
C PHE A 184 8.51 -9.81 15.97
N THR A 185 7.75 -10.15 17.01
CA THR A 185 7.67 -11.53 17.49
C THR A 185 7.04 -12.47 16.46
N SER A 186 6.13 -11.94 15.65
CA SER A 186 5.49 -12.67 14.56
C SER A 186 6.48 -13.19 13.49
N GLN A 187 7.68 -12.63 13.41
CA GLN A 187 8.73 -13.08 12.50
C GLN A 187 9.49 -14.30 13.01
N TYR A 188 9.45 -14.59 14.32
CA TYR A 188 10.17 -15.71 14.94
C TYR A 188 9.36 -17.01 14.98
N ASP A 189 8.04 -16.91 14.81
CA ASP A 189 7.11 -18.06 14.93
C ASP A 189 6.81 -18.73 13.58
N ARG A 190 7.60 -18.45 12.55
CA ARG A 190 7.43 -19.01 11.20
C ARG A 190 8.52 -19.98 10.79
#